data_3b37cfdc15cf9b11db4a493148ee4e68
#
_entry.id   3b37cfdc15cf9b11db4a493148ee4e68
#
_cell.length_a   1.000
_cell.length_b   1.000
_cell.length_c   1.000
_cell.angle_alpha   90.00
_cell.angle_beta   90.00
_cell.angle_gamma   90.00
#
_symmetry.space_group_name_H-M   'P 1'
#
loop_
_entity.id
_entity.type
_entity.pdbx_description
1 polymer ?
#
loop_
_entity_poly.entity_id
_entity_poly.type
_entity_poly.pdbx_seq_one_letter_code
_entity_poly.pdbx_strand_id
1 'polypeptide(L)'
;MKWVVLVLIIVCLLVGAEAKVGCHVREFWSIAWTIHNPSERHQQMSMWLTNNVRFCRSQDLTVIWNNLSEWAGTADSAELRTKVIHGYKEALEREKK
;
A
#
# COMPACT_ATOMS: atom_id res chain seq x y z
N MET A 1 9.82 -13.03 37.40
CA MET A 1 9.76 -11.67 36.85
C MET A 1 10.61 -11.45 35.60
N LYS A 2 11.78 -12.06 35.51
CA LYS A 2 12.65 -11.93 34.32
C LYS A 2 12.00 -12.51 33.06
N TRP A 3 11.17 -13.51 33.19
CA TRP A 3 10.49 -14.18 32.08
C TRP A 3 9.42 -13.27 31.42
N VAL A 4 8.71 -12.48 32.20
CA VAL A 4 7.68 -11.57 31.70
C VAL A 4 8.30 -10.48 30.84
N VAL A 5 9.46 -9.97 31.24
CA VAL A 5 10.17 -8.93 30.48
C VAL A 5 10.66 -9.49 29.14
N LEU A 6 11.19 -10.73 29.14
CA LEU A 6 11.65 -11.39 27.91
C LEU A 6 10.50 -11.61 26.92
N VAL A 7 9.35 -12.06 27.40
CA VAL A 7 8.17 -12.29 26.57
C VAL A 7 7.70 -10.96 25.96
N LEU A 8 7.66 -9.88 26.75
CA LEU A 8 7.27 -8.57 26.27
C LEU A 8 8.23 -8.04 25.18
N ILE A 9 9.53 -8.25 25.34
CA ILE A 9 10.52 -7.83 24.35
C ILE A 9 10.32 -8.59 23.04
N ILE A 10 10.09 -9.89 23.10
CA ILE A 10 9.86 -10.73 21.93
C ILE A 10 8.60 -10.29 21.20
N VAL A 11 7.50 -10.03 21.92
CA VAL A 11 6.25 -9.55 21.35
C VAL A 11 6.44 -8.20 20.66
N CYS A 12 7.16 -7.28 21.28
CA CYS A 12 7.44 -5.97 20.69
C CYS A 12 8.30 -6.08 19.42
N LEU A 13 9.26 -6.99 19.40
CA LEU A 13 10.09 -7.23 18.20
C LEU A 13 9.26 -7.81 17.05
N LEU A 14 8.35 -8.73 17.34
CA LEU A 14 7.48 -9.33 16.33
C LEU A 14 6.51 -8.27 15.75
N VAL A 15 5.90 -7.45 16.58
CA VAL A 15 5.02 -6.37 16.15
C VAL A 15 5.79 -5.34 15.33
N GLY A 16 6.99 -5.00 15.76
CA GLY A 16 7.85 -4.07 15.03
C GLY A 16 8.27 -4.60 13.66
N ALA A 17 8.52 -5.92 13.57
CA ALA A 17 8.86 -6.56 12.30
C ALA A 17 7.68 -6.55 11.32
N GLU A 18 6.46 -6.81 11.81
CA GLU A 18 5.26 -6.77 10.99
C GLU A 18 4.95 -5.37 10.48
N ALA A 19 5.17 -4.35 11.30
CA ALA A 19 4.94 -2.96 10.92
C ALA A 19 5.84 -2.49 9.77
N LYS A 20 6.94 -3.20 9.51
CA LYS A 20 7.88 -2.86 8.43
C LYS A 20 7.59 -3.60 7.12
N VAL A 21 6.52 -4.38 7.05
CA VAL A 21 6.24 -5.28 5.92
C VAL A 21 5.34 -4.63 4.86
N GLY A 22 5.63 -3.41 4.47
CA GLY A 22 4.95 -2.77 3.35
C GLY A 22 3.64 -2.10 3.69
N CYS A 23 2.89 -1.74 2.68
CA CYS A 23 1.61 -1.07 2.81
C CYS A 23 0.45 -2.07 2.77
N HIS A 24 -0.72 -1.64 3.24
CA HIS A 24 -1.91 -2.49 3.29
C HIS A 24 -2.68 -2.43 1.97
N VAL A 25 -2.22 -3.17 0.96
CA VAL A 25 -2.86 -3.22 -0.36
C VAL A 25 -4.35 -3.60 -0.27
N ARG A 26 -4.70 -4.42 0.73
CA ARG A 26 -6.08 -4.82 0.96
C ARG A 26 -7.00 -3.62 1.23
N GLU A 27 -6.51 -2.58 1.88
CA GLU A 27 -7.28 -1.35 2.09
C GLU A 27 -7.58 -0.65 0.78
N PHE A 28 -6.61 -0.60 -0.12
CA PHE A 28 -6.78 -0.02 -1.45
C PHE A 28 -7.84 -0.79 -2.25
N TRP A 29 -7.74 -2.10 -2.24
CA TRP A 29 -8.71 -2.97 -2.89
C TRP A 29 -10.12 -2.77 -2.31
N SER A 30 -10.22 -2.65 -0.99
CA SER A 30 -11.48 -2.43 -0.30
C SER A 30 -12.15 -1.12 -0.75
N ILE A 31 -11.36 -0.05 -0.92
CA ILE A 31 -11.86 1.23 -1.43
C ILE A 31 -12.50 1.02 -2.81
N ALA A 32 -11.81 0.28 -3.68
CA ALA A 32 -12.31 0.03 -5.04
C ALA A 32 -13.64 -0.73 -5.04
N TRP A 33 -13.84 -1.62 -4.08
CA TRP A 33 -15.04 -2.47 -4.02
C TRP A 33 -16.20 -1.85 -3.25
N THR A 34 -15.94 -0.98 -2.30
CA THR A 34 -16.98 -0.42 -1.45
C THR A 34 -17.55 0.89 -1.96
N ILE A 35 -16.77 1.67 -2.69
CA ILE A 35 -17.21 2.97 -3.20
C ILE A 35 -17.68 2.81 -4.64
N HIS A 36 -18.99 2.97 -4.86
CA HIS A 36 -19.60 2.77 -6.17
C HIS A 36 -19.57 4.01 -7.06
N ASN A 37 -19.53 5.20 -6.47
CA ASN A 37 -19.44 6.44 -7.25
C ASN A 37 -18.03 6.56 -7.84
N PRO A 38 -17.88 6.63 -9.19
CA PRO A 38 -16.56 6.66 -9.82
C PRO A 38 -15.69 7.83 -9.40
N SER A 39 -16.28 9.01 -9.25
CA SER A 39 -15.53 10.21 -8.86
C SER A 39 -15.01 10.10 -7.42
N GLU A 40 -15.87 9.68 -6.51
CA GLU A 40 -15.50 9.49 -5.11
C GLU A 40 -14.48 8.35 -4.97
N ARG A 41 -14.67 7.26 -5.69
CA ARG A 41 -13.74 6.14 -5.69
C ARG A 41 -12.36 6.57 -6.15
N HIS A 42 -12.28 7.31 -7.25
CA HIS A 42 -11.01 7.86 -7.76
C HIS A 42 -10.33 8.74 -6.71
N GLN A 43 -11.09 9.63 -6.09
CA GLN A 43 -10.58 10.55 -5.08
C GLN A 43 -9.99 9.78 -3.89
N GLN A 44 -10.71 8.79 -3.39
CA GLN A 44 -10.26 8.00 -2.25
C GLN A 44 -9.04 7.14 -2.60
N MET A 45 -9.01 6.56 -3.79
CA MET A 45 -7.87 5.79 -4.26
C MET A 45 -6.63 6.67 -4.40
N SER A 46 -6.80 7.88 -4.96
CA SER A 46 -5.71 8.84 -5.10
C SER A 46 -5.15 9.26 -3.75
N MET A 47 -6.03 9.54 -2.79
CA MET A 47 -5.62 9.90 -1.43
C MET A 47 -4.87 8.77 -0.75
N TRP A 48 -5.35 7.54 -0.90
CA TRP A 48 -4.68 6.38 -0.33
C TRP A 48 -3.27 6.22 -0.88
N LEU A 49 -3.12 6.35 -2.20
CA LEU A 49 -1.80 6.27 -2.84
C LEU A 49 -0.87 7.37 -2.34
N THR A 50 -1.36 8.60 -2.28
CA THR A 50 -0.56 9.73 -1.80
C THR A 50 -0.03 9.48 -0.38
N ASN A 51 -0.85 8.89 0.49
CA ASN A 51 -0.50 8.68 1.88
C ASN A 51 0.31 7.41 2.13
N ASN A 52 0.16 6.39 1.27
CA ASN A 52 0.68 5.05 1.57
C ASN A 52 1.72 4.52 0.59
N VAL A 53 1.82 5.09 -0.62
CA VAL A 53 2.70 4.54 -1.67
C VAL A 53 4.16 4.49 -1.23
N ARG A 54 4.60 5.43 -0.42
CA ARG A 54 5.98 5.48 0.10
C ARG A 54 6.32 4.31 1.02
N PHE A 55 5.32 3.64 1.58
CA PHE A 55 5.50 2.48 2.44
C PHE A 55 5.35 1.16 1.70
N CYS A 56 4.90 1.20 0.45
CA CYS A 56 4.68 0.00 -0.35
C CYS A 56 6.01 -0.56 -0.87
N ARG A 57 6.10 -1.88 -0.89
CA ARG A 57 7.22 -2.56 -1.56
C ARG A 57 6.93 -2.63 -3.05
N SER A 58 7.99 -2.86 -3.85
CA SER A 58 7.83 -2.97 -5.31
C SER A 58 6.80 -4.04 -5.70
N GLN A 59 6.79 -5.18 -5.00
CA GLN A 59 5.83 -6.24 -5.30
C GLN A 59 4.39 -5.85 -4.98
N ASP A 60 4.17 -5.03 -3.93
CA ASP A 60 2.84 -4.52 -3.60
C ASP A 60 2.32 -3.60 -4.72
N LEU A 61 3.20 -2.73 -5.22
CA LEU A 61 2.85 -1.80 -6.28
C LEU A 61 2.62 -2.51 -7.60
N THR A 62 3.31 -3.64 -7.84
CA THR A 62 3.06 -4.48 -9.02
C THR A 62 1.64 -5.06 -8.98
N VAL A 63 1.19 -5.51 -7.82
CA VAL A 63 -0.18 -6.02 -7.64
C VAL A 63 -1.20 -4.91 -7.93
N ILE A 64 -0.98 -3.71 -7.39
CA ILE A 64 -1.85 -2.57 -7.63
C ILE A 64 -1.87 -2.22 -9.13
N TRP A 65 -0.72 -2.17 -9.76
CA TRP A 65 -0.59 -1.85 -11.18
C TRP A 65 -1.38 -2.82 -12.05
N ASN A 66 -1.24 -4.12 -11.80
CA ASN A 66 -1.89 -5.14 -12.60
C ASN A 66 -3.40 -5.13 -12.49
N ASN A 67 -3.93 -4.65 -11.37
CA ASN A 67 -5.37 -4.62 -11.12
C ASN A 67 -6.00 -3.23 -11.26
N LEU A 68 -5.17 -2.23 -11.54
CA LEU A 68 -5.63 -0.84 -11.52
C LEU A 68 -6.73 -0.55 -12.55
N SER A 69 -6.59 -1.09 -13.76
CA SER A 69 -7.60 -0.91 -14.81
C SER A 69 -8.97 -1.47 -14.39
N GLU A 70 -8.97 -2.60 -13.71
CA GLU A 70 -10.18 -3.23 -13.22
C GLU A 70 -10.79 -2.45 -12.05
N TRP A 71 -9.95 -2.02 -11.13
CA TRP A 71 -10.41 -1.38 -9.89
C TRP A 71 -10.85 0.07 -10.09
N ALA A 72 -10.12 0.83 -10.89
CA ALA A 72 -10.38 2.25 -11.06
C ALA A 72 -11.26 2.58 -12.28
N GLY A 73 -11.40 1.64 -13.21
CA GLY A 73 -12.04 1.92 -14.48
C GLY A 73 -11.06 2.55 -15.45
N THR A 74 -11.51 2.81 -16.69
CA THR A 74 -10.60 3.21 -17.76
C THR A 74 -10.31 4.71 -17.83
N ALA A 75 -11.27 5.56 -17.43
CA ALA A 75 -11.17 7.00 -17.66
C ALA A 75 -10.18 7.71 -16.74
N ASP A 76 -10.11 7.29 -15.49
CA ASP A 76 -9.36 8.02 -14.45
C ASP A 76 -8.08 7.34 -14.01
N SER A 77 -7.67 6.26 -14.70
CA SER A 77 -6.55 5.45 -14.27
C SER A 77 -5.18 6.09 -14.51
N ALA A 78 -5.09 7.08 -15.41
CA ALA A 78 -3.80 7.70 -15.78
C ALA A 78 -3.11 8.36 -14.59
N GLU A 79 -3.85 9.14 -13.80
CA GLU A 79 -3.30 9.79 -12.62
C GLU A 79 -2.85 8.78 -11.57
N LEU A 80 -3.68 7.76 -11.34
CA LEU A 80 -3.37 6.70 -10.39
C LEU A 80 -2.14 5.91 -10.84
N ARG A 81 -2.03 5.62 -12.14
CA ARG A 81 -0.88 4.93 -12.71
C ARG A 81 0.42 5.71 -12.52
N THR A 82 0.36 7.03 -12.71
CA THR A 82 1.52 7.89 -12.51
C THR A 82 2.02 7.81 -11.07
N LYS A 83 1.11 7.83 -10.10
CA LYS A 83 1.46 7.70 -8.69
C LYS A 83 2.08 6.34 -8.38
N VAL A 84 1.52 5.28 -8.95
CA VAL A 84 2.04 3.92 -8.75
C VAL A 84 3.44 3.76 -9.33
N ILE A 85 3.67 4.25 -10.55
CA ILE A 85 4.99 4.19 -11.20
C ILE A 85 6.03 4.94 -10.38
N HIS A 86 5.68 6.14 -9.94
CA HIS A 86 6.59 6.96 -9.14
C HIS A 86 6.97 6.25 -7.83
N GLY A 87 5.98 5.70 -7.16
CA GLY A 87 6.21 4.95 -5.93
C GLY A 87 7.02 3.67 -6.17
N TYR A 88 6.80 3.01 -7.30
CA TYR A 88 7.54 1.81 -7.68
C TYR A 88 9.02 2.11 -7.84
N LYS A 89 9.35 3.20 -8.53
CA LYS A 89 10.75 3.62 -8.71
C LYS A 89 11.41 3.91 -7.37
N GLU A 90 10.71 4.59 -6.48
CA GLU A 90 11.23 4.87 -5.14
C GLU A 90 11.42 3.58 -4.33
N ALA A 91 10.49 2.64 -4.44
CA ALA A 91 10.59 1.35 -3.75
C ALA A 91 11.80 0.57 -4.22
N LEU A 92 12.04 0.53 -5.53
CA LEU A 92 13.23 -0.13 -6.08
C LEU A 92 14.53 0.48 -5.55
N GLU A 93 14.58 1.80 -5.44
CA GLU A 93 15.76 2.49 -4.90
C GLU A 93 16.01 2.09 -3.44
N ARG A 94 14.95 2.02 -2.64
CA ARG A 94 15.08 1.58 -1.24
C ARG A 94 15.53 0.13 -1.13
N GLU A 95 15.05 -0.73 -2.02
CA GLU A 95 15.35 -2.16 -2.01
C GLU A 95 16.79 -2.46 -2.44
N LYS A 96 17.41 -1.56 -3.19
CA LYS A 96 18.82 -1.69 -3.57
C LYS A 96 19.79 -1.50 -2.40
N LYS A 97 19.35 -0.84 -1.37
CA LYS A 97 20.17 -0.59 -0.17
C LYS A 97 20.01 -1.71 0.83
#